data_d5cb408587d8b9265c238ac2a80be40f
#
_entry.id   d5cb408587d8b9265c238ac2a80be40f
#
_cell.length_a   1.000
_cell.length_b   1.000
_cell.length_c   1.000
_cell.angle_alpha   90.00
_cell.angle_beta   90.00
_cell.angle_gamma   90.00
#
_symmetry.space_group_name_H-M   'P 1'
#
loop_
_entity.id
_entity.type
_entity.pdbx_description
1 polymer ?
#
loop_
_entity_poly.entity_id
_entity_poly.type
_entity_poly.pdbx_seq_one_letter_code
_entity_poly.pdbx_strand_id
1 'polypeptide(L)'
;MSLILTTAIEKGGTGKTTTVVNLAALMAAEGKRVLVVDMDQQANTTYMLTQHKKAENFYKGHGLVNMFMNFDLGGMDLAPYIHPTNVEGVHIIPSTAQTPRAVHQLDLLADEYKMKNYTFLIHCLANINDDYDYIVIDTPPARDN
;
A
#
# COMPACT_ATOMS: atom_id res chain seq x y z
N MET A 1 7.48 -9.58 13.97
CA MET A 1 6.54 -10.12 12.96
C MET A 1 5.36 -9.19 12.82
N SER A 2 5.11 -8.70 11.61
CA SER A 2 3.99 -7.80 11.36
C SER A 2 2.68 -8.56 11.22
N LEU A 3 1.58 -7.96 11.69
CA LEU A 3 0.24 -8.40 11.33
C LEU A 3 -0.19 -7.64 10.08
N ILE A 4 -0.53 -8.37 9.02
CA ILE A 4 -0.96 -7.77 7.76
C ILE A 4 -2.49 -7.77 7.70
N LEU A 5 -3.06 -6.58 7.56
CA LEU A 5 -4.49 -6.36 7.48
C LEU A 5 -4.85 -5.89 6.07
N THR A 6 -5.84 -6.50 5.47
CA THR A 6 -6.37 -6.05 4.19
C THR A 6 -7.78 -5.50 4.38
N THR A 7 -8.07 -4.40 3.71
CA THR A 7 -9.42 -3.85 3.71
C THR A 7 -10.16 -4.33 2.47
N ALA A 8 -11.33 -4.94 2.69
CA ALA A 8 -12.17 -5.46 1.61
C ALA A 8 -13.58 -4.90 1.78
N ILE A 9 -13.82 -3.70 1.26
CA ILE A 9 -15.16 -3.12 1.23
C ILE A 9 -15.66 -3.21 -0.21
N GLU A 10 -16.76 -3.91 -0.41
CA GLU A 10 -17.30 -4.23 -1.72
C GLU A 10 -17.91 -3.04 -2.45
N LYS A 11 -18.30 -2.00 -1.73
CA LYS A 11 -18.91 -0.80 -2.34
C LYS A 11 -17.97 0.38 -2.19
N GLY A 12 -17.61 0.99 -3.32
CA GLY A 12 -16.88 2.23 -3.34
C GLY A 12 -17.59 3.29 -2.51
N GLY A 13 -16.91 3.82 -1.52
CA GLY A 13 -17.43 4.85 -0.65
C GLY A 13 -16.33 5.41 0.24
N THR A 14 -16.63 6.52 0.87
CA THR A 14 -15.72 7.24 1.74
C THR A 14 -15.39 6.47 3.03
N GLY A 15 -16.22 5.47 3.39
CA GLY A 15 -16.05 4.70 4.63
C GLY A 15 -14.77 3.88 4.67
N LYS A 16 -14.32 3.31 3.54
CA LYS A 16 -13.10 2.51 3.49
C LYS A 16 -11.87 3.35 3.81
N THR A 17 -11.70 4.50 3.16
CA THR A 17 -10.58 5.42 3.41
C THR A 17 -10.56 5.89 4.85
N THR A 18 -11.70 6.32 5.38
CA THR A 18 -11.83 6.77 6.76
C THR A 18 -11.44 5.66 7.73
N THR A 19 -11.87 4.43 7.48
CA THR A 19 -11.54 3.27 8.32
C THR A 19 -10.04 3.00 8.32
N VAL A 20 -9.40 3.00 7.16
CA VAL A 20 -7.94 2.77 7.03
C VAL A 20 -7.17 3.84 7.78
N VAL A 21 -7.49 5.10 7.56
CA VAL A 21 -6.77 6.22 8.17
C VAL A 21 -6.94 6.21 9.69
N ASN A 22 -8.17 6.02 10.18
CA ASN A 22 -8.45 5.99 11.61
C ASN A 22 -7.78 4.78 12.29
N LEU A 23 -7.81 3.61 11.67
CA LEU A 23 -7.16 2.42 12.20
C LEU A 23 -5.64 2.62 12.32
N ALA A 24 -5.02 3.13 11.27
CA ALA A 24 -3.59 3.40 11.27
C ALA A 24 -3.21 4.42 12.35
N ALA A 25 -3.98 5.51 12.47
CA ALA A 25 -3.73 6.55 13.46
C ALA A 25 -3.92 6.02 14.90
N LEU A 26 -4.92 5.21 15.15
CA LEU A 26 -5.16 4.61 16.47
C LEU A 26 -4.02 3.67 16.87
N MET A 27 -3.58 2.81 15.96
CA MET A 27 -2.47 1.90 16.22
C MET A 27 -1.17 2.67 16.50
N ALA A 28 -0.91 3.71 15.71
CA ALA A 28 0.28 4.56 15.90
C ALA A 28 0.22 5.32 17.23
N ALA A 29 -0.97 5.78 17.65
CA ALA A 29 -1.17 6.44 18.95
C ALA A 29 -0.86 5.52 20.12
N GLU A 30 -1.00 4.20 19.93
CA GLU A 30 -0.62 3.19 20.93
C GLU A 30 0.86 2.80 20.86
N GLY A 31 1.67 3.53 20.11
CA GLY A 31 3.11 3.28 19.99
C GLY A 31 3.49 2.21 18.96
N LYS A 32 2.56 1.78 18.12
CA LYS A 32 2.83 0.78 17.08
C LYS A 32 3.41 1.45 15.83
N ARG A 33 4.27 0.71 15.13
CA ARG A 33 4.83 1.12 13.84
C ARG A 33 3.91 0.60 12.74
N VAL A 34 3.38 1.49 11.93
CA VAL A 34 2.34 1.15 10.94
C VAL A 34 2.80 1.53 9.53
N LEU A 35 2.65 0.59 8.60
CA LEU A 35 2.80 0.86 7.17
C LEU A 35 1.43 0.70 6.49
N VAL A 36 1.05 1.71 5.72
CA VAL A 36 -0.13 1.65 4.86
C VAL A 36 0.32 1.45 3.41
N VAL A 37 -0.27 0.50 2.72
CA VAL A 37 -0.06 0.30 1.28
C VAL A 37 -1.36 0.68 0.57
N ASP A 38 -1.33 1.80 -0.16
CA ASP A 38 -2.53 2.29 -0.85
C ASP A 38 -2.57 1.76 -2.29
N MET A 39 -3.45 0.81 -2.53
CA MET A 39 -3.66 0.20 -3.85
C MET A 39 -4.91 0.73 -4.56
N ASP A 40 -5.59 1.72 -3.98
CA ASP A 40 -6.76 2.33 -4.61
C ASP A 40 -6.33 3.46 -5.55
N GLN A 41 -6.72 3.34 -6.83
CA GLN A 41 -6.39 4.34 -7.85
C GLN A 41 -6.91 5.74 -7.53
N GLN A 42 -7.96 5.85 -6.71
CA GLN A 42 -8.49 7.15 -6.27
C GLN A 42 -7.53 7.89 -5.33
N ALA A 43 -6.59 7.18 -4.73
CA ALA A 43 -5.55 7.73 -3.86
C ALA A 43 -6.09 8.56 -2.67
N ASN A 44 -7.30 8.27 -2.21
CA ASN A 44 -7.91 9.01 -1.11
C ASN A 44 -7.15 8.82 0.21
N THR A 45 -6.70 7.61 0.50
CA THR A 45 -5.89 7.30 1.68
C THR A 45 -4.55 8.01 1.60
N THR A 46 -3.89 7.97 0.44
CA THR A 46 -2.65 8.71 0.21
C THR A 46 -2.85 10.20 0.45
N TYR A 47 -3.91 10.79 -0.12
CA TYR A 47 -4.19 12.21 0.07
C TYR A 47 -4.43 12.55 1.55
N MET A 48 -5.25 11.78 2.26
CA MET A 48 -5.55 12.06 3.66
C MET A 48 -4.33 11.96 4.56
N LEU A 49 -3.42 11.04 4.28
CA LEU A 49 -2.22 10.83 5.10
C LEU A 49 -1.06 11.76 4.73
N THR A 50 -1.00 12.26 3.50
CA THR A 50 0.13 13.07 3.01
C THR A 50 -0.23 14.49 2.62
N GLN A 51 -1.50 14.79 2.37
CA GLN A 51 -2.01 16.07 1.85
C GLN A 51 -1.50 16.40 0.43
N HIS A 52 -0.97 15.44 -0.31
CA HIS A 52 -0.52 15.64 -1.69
C HIS A 52 -1.62 15.29 -2.68
N LYS A 53 -2.26 16.32 -3.28
CA LYS A 53 -3.33 16.15 -4.26
C LYS A 53 -2.86 15.55 -5.57
N LYS A 54 -1.59 15.73 -5.92
CA LYS A 54 -0.97 15.20 -7.13
C LYS A 54 0.21 14.32 -6.75
N ALA A 55 -0.12 13.19 -6.14
CA ALA A 55 0.88 12.24 -5.63
C ALA A 55 1.87 11.81 -6.72
N GLU A 56 1.43 11.66 -7.96
CA GLU A 56 2.30 11.27 -9.07
C GLU A 56 3.44 12.27 -9.34
N ASN A 57 3.22 13.54 -9.08
CA ASN A 57 4.27 14.55 -9.24
C ASN A 57 5.25 14.53 -8.08
N PHE A 58 4.76 14.21 -6.87
CA PHE A 58 5.59 14.18 -5.67
C PHE A 58 6.39 12.88 -5.56
N TYR A 59 5.76 11.75 -5.90
CA TYR A 59 6.35 10.41 -5.74
C TYR A 59 6.82 9.80 -7.05
N LYS A 60 7.14 10.61 -8.06
CA LYS A 60 7.58 10.13 -9.37
C LYS A 60 8.79 9.22 -9.24
N GLY A 61 8.67 7.99 -9.75
CA GLY A 61 9.73 6.98 -9.66
C GLY A 61 9.79 6.23 -8.33
N HIS A 62 8.98 6.62 -7.33
CA HIS A 62 9.02 6.08 -5.96
C HIS A 62 7.65 5.61 -5.46
N GLY A 63 6.73 5.30 -6.35
CA GLY A 63 5.40 4.81 -6.03
C GLY A 63 5.27 3.29 -6.13
N LEU A 64 4.04 2.81 -5.92
CA LEU A 64 3.72 1.39 -5.94
C LEU A 64 4.09 0.72 -7.29
N VAL A 65 3.84 1.39 -8.42
CA VAL A 65 4.18 0.84 -9.74
C VAL A 65 5.68 0.58 -9.88
N ASN A 66 6.49 1.49 -9.35
CA ASN A 66 7.95 1.37 -9.42
C ASN A 66 8.45 0.19 -8.59
N MET A 67 7.81 -0.06 -7.44
CA MET A 67 8.11 -1.23 -6.60
C MET A 67 7.91 -2.53 -7.38
N PHE A 68 6.77 -2.67 -8.07
CA PHE A 68 6.50 -3.89 -8.83
C PHE A 68 7.35 -4.00 -10.11
N MET A 69 7.66 -2.88 -10.77
CA MET A 69 8.53 -2.90 -11.96
C MET A 69 9.97 -3.27 -11.63
N ASN A 70 10.43 -2.96 -10.42
CA ASN A 70 11.78 -3.27 -9.95
C ASN A 70 11.84 -4.51 -9.07
N PHE A 71 10.79 -5.32 -9.09
CA PHE A 71 10.70 -6.51 -8.26
C PHE A 71 11.87 -7.47 -8.50
N ASP A 72 12.47 -7.95 -7.42
CA ASP A 72 13.53 -8.95 -7.43
C ASP A 72 13.28 -10.00 -6.35
N LEU A 73 13.18 -11.26 -6.76
CA LEU A 73 13.00 -12.41 -5.86
C LEU A 73 14.14 -12.59 -4.86
N GLY A 74 15.36 -12.17 -5.22
CA GLY A 74 16.55 -12.28 -4.36
C GLY A 74 16.54 -11.35 -3.15
N GLY A 75 15.51 -10.53 -3.06
CA GLY A 75 15.35 -9.50 -2.04
C GLY A 75 15.52 -8.11 -2.63
N MET A 76 14.57 -7.24 -2.32
CA MET A 76 14.66 -5.86 -2.77
C MET A 76 14.55 -4.91 -1.57
N ASP A 77 15.21 -3.78 -1.68
CA ASP A 77 15.07 -2.71 -0.71
C ASP A 77 13.79 -1.92 -1.00
N LEU A 78 12.86 -1.94 -0.08
CA LEU A 78 11.60 -1.21 -0.21
C LEU A 78 11.68 0.25 0.28
N ALA A 79 12.78 0.65 0.90
CA ALA A 79 12.92 1.99 1.44
C ALA A 79 12.64 3.12 0.44
N PRO A 80 13.03 3.02 -0.85
CA PRO A 80 12.72 4.07 -1.83
C PRO A 80 11.22 4.30 -2.04
N TYR A 81 10.38 3.31 -1.73
CA TYR A 81 8.93 3.36 -1.98
C TYR A 81 8.11 3.68 -0.73
N ILE A 82 8.77 3.76 0.42
CA ILE A 82 8.12 4.04 1.71
C ILE A 82 8.36 5.49 2.09
N HIS A 83 7.28 6.19 2.42
CA HIS A 83 7.33 7.62 2.69
C HIS A 83 6.68 7.94 4.03
N PRO A 84 7.12 9.03 4.70
CA PRO A 84 6.45 9.50 5.91
C PRO A 84 5.06 10.04 5.60
N THR A 85 4.23 10.12 6.62
CA THR A 85 2.90 10.73 6.56
C THR A 85 2.78 11.87 7.58
N ASN A 86 1.62 12.54 7.59
CA ASN A 86 1.31 13.56 8.59
C ASN A 86 1.00 12.97 9.97
N VAL A 87 0.89 11.64 10.07
CA VAL A 87 0.63 10.95 11.32
C VAL A 87 1.93 10.30 11.78
N GLU A 88 2.43 10.72 12.95
CA GLU A 88 3.63 10.12 13.53
C GLU A 88 3.42 8.62 13.76
N GLY A 89 4.40 7.82 13.35
CA GLY A 89 4.33 6.36 13.46
C GLY A 89 3.65 5.66 12.28
N VAL A 90 3.12 6.42 11.32
CA VAL A 90 2.50 5.87 10.11
C VAL A 90 3.35 6.24 8.89
N HIS A 91 3.79 5.22 8.16
CA HIS A 91 4.43 5.34 6.86
C HIS A 91 3.50 4.83 5.76
N ILE A 92 3.78 5.18 4.51
CA ILE A 92 2.93 4.81 3.38
C ILE A 92 3.75 4.43 2.15
N ILE A 93 3.27 3.40 1.44
CA ILE A 93 3.58 3.20 0.03
C ILE A 93 2.40 3.83 -0.73
N PRO A 94 2.60 4.98 -1.38
CA PRO A 94 1.49 5.79 -1.87
C PRO A 94 0.89 5.27 -3.16
N SER A 95 -0.40 5.54 -3.34
CA SER A 95 -1.06 5.44 -4.63
C SER A 95 -0.78 6.68 -5.47
N THR A 96 -0.59 6.47 -6.75
CA THR A 96 -0.40 7.52 -7.75
C THR A 96 -1.34 7.27 -8.93
N ALA A 97 -1.34 8.16 -9.92
CA ALA A 97 -2.06 7.94 -11.17
C ALA A 97 -1.61 6.66 -11.92
N GLN A 98 -0.42 6.14 -11.57
CA GLN A 98 0.10 4.89 -12.13
C GLN A 98 -0.37 3.63 -11.38
N THR A 99 -1.18 3.77 -10.33
CA THR A 99 -1.63 2.63 -9.53
C THR A 99 -2.40 1.57 -10.33
N PRO A 100 -3.25 1.91 -11.32
CA PRO A 100 -3.86 0.88 -12.18
C PRO A 100 -2.82 0.03 -12.90
N ARG A 101 -1.73 0.65 -13.34
CA ARG A 101 -0.61 -0.06 -13.95
C ARG A 101 0.13 -0.94 -12.92
N ALA A 102 0.25 -0.47 -11.69
CA ALA A 102 0.84 -1.25 -10.61
C ALA A 102 0.02 -2.51 -10.30
N VAL A 103 -1.31 -2.38 -10.24
CA VAL A 103 -2.21 -3.51 -10.01
C VAL A 103 -2.11 -4.51 -11.16
N HIS A 104 -2.07 -4.04 -12.40
CA HIS A 104 -1.87 -4.90 -13.56
C HIS A 104 -0.53 -5.64 -13.51
N GLN A 105 0.55 -4.94 -13.16
CA GLN A 105 1.87 -5.55 -13.01
C GLN A 105 1.90 -6.60 -11.88
N LEU A 106 1.21 -6.33 -10.78
CA LEU A 106 1.05 -7.30 -9.69
C LEU A 106 0.37 -8.58 -10.20
N ASP A 107 -0.71 -8.45 -10.97
CA ASP A 107 -1.42 -9.60 -11.53
C ASP A 107 -0.53 -10.42 -12.46
N LEU A 108 0.27 -9.75 -13.30
CA LEU A 108 1.22 -10.43 -14.21
C LEU A 108 2.29 -11.20 -13.43
N LEU A 109 2.86 -10.58 -12.40
CA LEU A 109 3.88 -11.22 -11.56
C LEU A 109 3.29 -12.40 -10.78
N ALA A 110 2.12 -12.23 -10.21
CA ALA A 110 1.45 -13.29 -9.47
C ALA A 110 1.16 -14.50 -10.38
N ASP A 111 0.71 -14.25 -11.61
CA ASP A 111 0.46 -15.29 -12.60
C ASP A 111 1.75 -16.02 -13.00
N GLU A 112 2.83 -15.27 -13.23
CA GLU A 112 4.15 -15.83 -13.55
C GLU A 112 4.65 -16.78 -12.44
N TYR A 113 4.45 -16.41 -11.17
CA TYR A 113 4.85 -17.23 -10.03
C TYR A 113 3.76 -18.17 -9.55
N LYS A 114 2.63 -18.27 -10.25
CA LYS A 114 1.51 -19.17 -9.93
C LYS A 114 0.96 -18.96 -8.53
N MET A 115 0.83 -17.69 -8.13
CA MET A 115 0.28 -17.26 -6.85
C MET A 115 -0.93 -16.37 -7.05
N LYS A 116 -1.77 -16.25 -6.02
CA LYS A 116 -2.76 -15.19 -5.96
C LYS A 116 -2.07 -13.84 -5.76
N ASN A 117 -2.62 -12.77 -6.34
CA ASN A 117 -2.00 -11.45 -6.33
C ASN A 117 -1.66 -10.93 -4.92
N TYR A 118 -2.57 -11.06 -3.96
CA TYR A 118 -2.30 -10.59 -2.60
C TYR A 118 -1.30 -11.47 -1.85
N THR A 119 -1.28 -12.77 -2.13
CA THR A 119 -0.23 -13.65 -1.61
C THR A 119 1.14 -13.21 -2.11
N PHE A 120 1.24 -12.87 -3.39
CA PHE A 120 2.48 -12.35 -3.97
C PHE A 120 2.88 -11.02 -3.33
N LEU A 121 1.91 -10.10 -3.13
CA LEU A 121 2.16 -8.83 -2.46
C LEU A 121 2.71 -9.03 -1.04
N ILE A 122 2.15 -9.97 -0.28
CA ILE A 122 2.64 -10.32 1.05
C ILE A 122 4.10 -10.80 0.99
N HIS A 123 4.46 -11.58 -0.02
CA HIS A 123 5.86 -11.98 -0.23
C HIS A 123 6.76 -10.78 -0.50
N CYS A 124 6.31 -9.81 -1.30
CA CYS A 124 7.07 -8.59 -1.54
C CYS A 124 7.33 -7.82 -0.24
N LEU A 125 6.34 -7.80 0.66
CA LEU A 125 6.42 -7.08 1.93
C LEU A 125 7.15 -7.85 3.04
N ALA A 126 7.48 -9.12 2.83
CA ALA A 126 8.12 -9.95 3.86
C ALA A 126 9.47 -9.40 4.30
N ASN A 127 10.20 -8.70 3.41
CA ASN A 127 11.52 -8.13 3.73
C ASN A 127 11.48 -7.01 4.77
N ILE A 128 10.32 -6.39 4.99
CA ILE A 128 10.14 -5.31 5.96
C ILE A 128 9.26 -5.72 7.15
N ASN A 129 9.01 -7.01 7.27
CA ASN A 129 8.09 -7.55 8.27
C ASN A 129 8.48 -7.22 9.71
N ASP A 130 9.79 -7.07 9.98
CA ASP A 130 10.30 -6.73 11.32
C ASP A 130 10.34 -5.22 11.58
N ASP A 131 10.19 -4.40 10.54
CA ASP A 131 10.23 -2.94 10.68
C ASP A 131 8.90 -2.34 11.12
N TYR A 132 7.81 -3.10 10.99
CA TYR A 132 6.45 -2.65 11.30
C TYR A 132 5.73 -3.66 12.15
N ASP A 133 4.89 -3.15 13.06
CA ASP A 133 3.99 -4.00 13.84
C ASP A 133 2.73 -4.34 13.06
N TYR A 134 2.27 -3.41 12.21
CA TYR A 134 1.11 -3.59 11.35
C TYR A 134 1.39 -3.10 9.93
N ILE A 135 0.91 -3.86 8.96
CA ILE A 135 0.88 -3.45 7.55
C ILE A 135 -0.58 -3.50 7.11
N VAL A 136 -1.13 -2.34 6.75
CA VAL A 136 -2.53 -2.21 6.32
C VAL A 136 -2.55 -2.01 4.81
N ILE A 137 -3.17 -2.93 4.10
CA ILE A 137 -3.30 -2.86 2.65
C ILE A 137 -4.69 -2.33 2.32
N ASP A 138 -4.74 -1.14 1.73
CA ASP A 138 -5.97 -0.54 1.23
C ASP A 138 -6.18 -1.03 -0.20
N THR A 139 -7.05 -2.02 -0.35
CA THR A 139 -7.28 -2.70 -1.63
C THR A 139 -8.14 -1.85 -2.56
N PRO A 140 -8.01 -2.04 -3.91
CA PRO A 140 -8.92 -1.38 -4.84
C PRO A 140 -10.36 -1.84 -4.61
N PRO A 141 -11.35 -1.00 -4.98
CA PRO A 141 -12.75 -1.42 -4.92
C PRO A 141 -12.96 -2.70 -5.74
N ALA A 142 -13.84 -3.58 -5.26
CA ALA A 142 -14.21 -4.77 -6.01
C ALA A 142 -14.82 -4.35 -7.36
N ARG A 143 -14.36 -4.97 -8.45
CA ARG A 143 -14.94 -4.73 -9.76
C ARG A 143 -16.21 -5.57 -9.89
N ASP A 144 -17.31 -4.91 -10.22
CA ASP A 144 -18.51 -5.61 -10.66
C ASP A 144 -18.23 -6.19 -12.06
N ASN A 145 -18.20 -7.48 -12.15
CA ASN A 145 -18.13 -8.16 -13.43
C ASN A 145 -19.53 -8.32 -14.02
#